data_d7784625eb331bd0d5f2497394b7cb02
#
_entry.id   d7784625eb331bd0d5f2497394b7cb02
#
_cell.length_a   1.000
_cell.length_b   1.000
_cell.length_c   1.000
_cell.angle_alpha   90.00
_cell.angle_beta   90.00
_cell.angle_gamma   90.00
#
_symmetry.space_group_name_H-M   'P 1'
#
loop_
_entity.id
_entity.type
_entity.pdbx_description
1 polymer ?
#
loop_
_entity_poly.entity_id
_entity_poly.type
_entity_poly.pdbx_seq_one_letter_code
_entity_poly.pdbx_strand_id
1 'polypeptide(L)'
;NQKNGQASSTTGTIYGVYDMSGTVWERTAAYVANGNGNLRGQGASIAYNGNTLKTESTKYTTVYPFNEKDSEGNAITNIDTASQQNFVANSKIYGDAVRETNSGKAGTSEDGWNYSSWTSDYSSFPALGSPFFTRGGNLLNGSSAGVCAFDRNSGGSYYFGGFRAVLVNK
;
A
#
# COMPACT_ATOMS: atom_id res chain seq x y z
N ASN A 1 -21.94 21.68 -12.93
CA ASN A 1 -21.84 20.51 -12.05
C ASN A 1 -20.73 20.57 -11.01
N GLN A 2 -20.37 21.78 -10.59
CA GLN A 2 -19.32 21.99 -9.58
C GLN A 2 -19.73 21.47 -8.18
N LYS A 3 -21.04 21.44 -7.83
CA LYS A 3 -21.49 20.96 -6.53
C LYS A 3 -21.20 19.47 -6.27
N ASN A 4 -21.29 18.63 -7.28
CA ASN A 4 -21.03 17.20 -7.12
C ASN A 4 -19.54 16.88 -7.12
N GLY A 5 -18.72 17.69 -7.81
CA GLY A 5 -17.27 17.56 -7.78
C GLY A 5 -16.65 17.97 -6.43
N GLN A 6 -17.22 18.95 -5.76
CA GLN A 6 -16.73 19.39 -4.43
C GLN A 6 -16.89 18.31 -3.35
N ALA A 7 -17.87 17.43 -3.48
CA ALA A 7 -18.09 16.33 -2.53
C ALA A 7 -16.96 15.28 -2.56
N SER A 8 -16.21 15.17 -3.65
CA SER A 8 -15.02 14.29 -3.75
C SER A 8 -13.72 14.96 -3.30
N SER A 9 -13.78 16.22 -2.86
CA SER A 9 -12.63 16.94 -2.30
C SER A 9 -12.42 16.60 -0.83
N THR A 10 -11.17 16.48 -0.39
CA THR A 10 -10.81 16.23 1.02
C THR A 10 -11.32 17.29 2.00
N THR A 11 -11.60 18.49 1.51
CA THR A 11 -12.12 19.61 2.32
C THR A 11 -13.58 19.91 2.07
N GLY A 12 -14.23 19.20 1.13
CA GLY A 12 -15.58 19.51 0.66
C GLY A 12 -15.67 20.86 -0.08
N THR A 13 -14.56 21.43 -0.49
CA THR A 13 -14.44 22.70 -1.21
C THR A 13 -13.58 22.57 -2.46
N ILE A 14 -13.55 23.60 -3.30
CA ILE A 14 -12.73 23.63 -4.50
C ILE A 14 -11.19 23.65 -4.21
N TYR A 15 -10.81 23.87 -2.98
CA TYR A 15 -9.40 23.98 -2.55
C TYR A 15 -8.82 22.66 -2.00
N GLY A 16 -9.61 21.60 -1.94
CA GLY A 16 -9.13 20.29 -1.47
C GLY A 16 -8.46 19.46 -2.55
N VAL A 17 -7.94 18.33 -2.13
CA VAL A 17 -7.45 17.29 -3.04
C VAL A 17 -8.64 16.43 -3.47
N TYR A 18 -8.78 16.19 -4.77
CA TYR A 18 -9.89 15.44 -5.34
C TYR A 18 -9.53 13.98 -5.55
N ASP A 19 -10.56 13.14 -5.57
CA ASP A 19 -10.46 11.73 -5.94
C ASP A 19 -9.43 10.92 -5.14
N MET A 20 -9.40 11.15 -3.81
CA MET A 20 -8.52 10.42 -2.89
C MET A 20 -8.94 8.96 -2.69
N SER A 21 -10.10 8.56 -3.22
CA SER A 21 -10.61 7.20 -3.05
C SER A 21 -11.46 6.77 -4.24
N GLY A 22 -11.39 5.49 -4.59
CA GLY A 22 -12.36 4.80 -5.44
C GLY A 22 -12.22 4.99 -6.95
N THR A 23 -11.29 5.78 -7.47
CA THR A 23 -11.08 5.93 -8.92
C THR A 23 -10.06 4.92 -9.44
N VAL A 24 -8.82 5.04 -9.01
CA VAL A 24 -7.72 4.13 -9.30
C VAL A 24 -6.85 3.94 -8.06
N TRP A 25 -6.22 2.80 -7.94
CA TRP A 25 -5.18 2.57 -6.94
C TRP A 25 -4.00 3.51 -7.17
N GLU A 26 -3.66 4.32 -6.20
CA GLU A 26 -2.52 5.22 -6.27
C GLU A 26 -1.25 4.55 -5.77
N ARG A 27 -0.20 4.56 -6.57
CA ARG A 27 1.12 4.05 -6.18
C ARG A 27 1.78 4.96 -5.16
N THR A 28 2.37 4.36 -4.16
CA THR A 28 3.13 5.07 -3.13
C THR A 28 4.61 4.71 -3.20
N ALA A 29 5.46 5.56 -2.64
CA ALA A 29 6.89 5.27 -2.49
C ALA A 29 7.14 4.42 -1.23
N ALA A 30 6.46 3.26 -1.14
CA ALA A 30 6.59 2.33 -0.04
C ALA A 30 6.67 0.88 -0.55
N TYR A 31 7.49 0.06 0.09
CA TYR A 31 7.66 -1.34 -0.28
C TYR A 31 8.17 -2.20 0.88
N VAL A 32 7.99 -3.51 0.75
CA VAL A 32 8.64 -4.52 1.61
C VAL A 32 9.96 -4.95 0.96
N ALA A 33 11.06 -4.84 1.68
CA ALA A 33 12.42 -5.11 1.17
C ALA A 33 12.73 -6.63 1.15
N ASN A 34 11.87 -7.43 0.50
CA ASN A 34 11.99 -8.90 0.48
C ASN A 34 12.90 -9.46 -0.63
N GLY A 35 13.57 -8.59 -1.39
CA GLY A 35 14.48 -9.01 -2.46
C GLY A 35 13.78 -9.59 -3.72
N ASN A 36 12.45 -9.54 -3.80
CA ASN A 36 11.71 -10.05 -4.94
C ASN A 36 12.13 -9.34 -6.25
N GLY A 37 12.18 -10.09 -7.36
CA GLY A 37 12.58 -9.58 -8.67
C GLY A 37 11.76 -8.39 -9.17
N ASN A 38 10.49 -8.25 -8.72
CA ASN A 38 9.65 -7.12 -9.05
C ASN A 38 10.17 -5.79 -8.48
N LEU A 39 10.86 -5.80 -7.33
CA LEU A 39 11.54 -4.59 -6.81
C LEU A 39 12.57 -4.06 -7.80
N ARG A 40 13.30 -4.96 -8.46
CA ARG A 40 14.28 -4.60 -9.48
C ARG A 40 13.62 -4.25 -10.81
N GLY A 41 12.70 -5.07 -11.27
CA GLY A 41 12.06 -4.93 -12.58
C GLY A 41 11.10 -3.75 -12.69
N GLN A 42 10.37 -3.43 -11.61
CA GLN A 42 9.28 -2.46 -11.65
C GLN A 42 9.52 -1.22 -10.79
N GLY A 43 10.45 -1.26 -9.85
CA GLY A 43 10.68 -0.19 -8.89
C GLY A 43 12.14 0.13 -8.61
N ALA A 44 13.07 -0.16 -9.53
CA ALA A 44 14.50 0.03 -9.31
C ALA A 44 14.87 1.45 -8.86
N SER A 45 14.20 2.48 -9.38
CA SER A 45 14.45 3.89 -9.03
C SER A 45 14.21 4.21 -7.56
N ILE A 46 13.21 3.59 -6.94
CA ILE A 46 12.90 3.79 -5.53
C ILE A 46 13.58 2.75 -4.64
N ALA A 47 13.65 1.49 -5.07
CA ALA A 47 14.09 0.37 -4.25
C ALA A 47 15.61 0.10 -4.28
N TYR A 48 16.34 0.62 -5.26
CA TYR A 48 17.77 0.33 -5.42
C TYR A 48 18.64 1.58 -5.45
N ASN A 49 19.88 1.41 -5.01
CA ASN A 49 21.02 2.30 -5.28
C ASN A 49 22.07 1.48 -6.06
N GLY A 50 22.14 1.71 -7.36
CA GLY A 50 22.89 0.83 -8.25
C GLY A 50 22.37 -0.61 -8.19
N ASN A 51 23.20 -1.54 -7.69
CA ASN A 51 22.83 -2.94 -7.53
C ASN A 51 22.38 -3.31 -6.11
N THR A 52 22.40 -2.37 -5.17
CA THR A 52 22.09 -2.61 -3.76
C THR A 52 20.65 -2.28 -3.46
N LEU A 53 19.88 -3.23 -2.92
CA LEU A 53 18.54 -3.02 -2.41
C LEU A 53 18.61 -2.09 -1.18
N LYS A 54 17.80 -1.05 -1.18
CA LYS A 54 17.62 -0.17 -0.01
C LYS A 54 16.74 -0.88 1.02
N THR A 55 17.23 -0.97 2.24
CA THR A 55 16.54 -1.63 3.36
C THR A 55 16.11 -0.64 4.45
N GLU A 56 16.44 0.64 4.27
CA GLU A 56 16.18 1.72 5.23
C GLU A 56 15.23 2.76 4.64
N SER A 57 14.31 3.22 5.46
CA SER A 57 13.39 4.32 5.09
C SER A 57 14.16 5.64 4.96
N THR A 58 13.66 6.50 4.09
CA THR A 58 14.11 7.88 3.93
C THR A 58 12.92 8.83 4.14
N LYS A 59 13.14 10.14 4.11
CA LYS A 59 12.01 11.10 4.14
C LYS A 59 11.07 11.01 2.93
N TYR A 60 11.45 10.26 1.88
CA TYR A 60 10.67 10.13 0.65
C TYR A 60 10.16 8.71 0.39
N THR A 61 10.67 7.72 1.12
CA THR A 61 10.38 6.30 0.86
C THR A 61 10.25 5.57 2.17
N THR A 62 9.14 4.89 2.38
CA THR A 62 8.97 3.96 3.50
C THR A 62 9.40 2.57 3.09
N VAL A 63 10.35 2.00 3.82
CA VAL A 63 10.84 0.64 3.60
C VAL A 63 10.46 -0.21 4.80
N TYR A 64 9.76 -1.29 4.52
CA TYR A 64 9.34 -2.26 5.52
C TYR A 64 10.28 -3.48 5.48
N PRO A 65 10.90 -3.85 6.60
CA PRO A 65 11.50 -5.16 6.77
C PRO A 65 10.50 -6.26 6.48
N PHE A 66 10.95 -7.35 5.91
CA PHE A 66 10.08 -8.48 5.60
C PHE A 66 10.18 -9.60 6.66
N ASN A 67 9.05 -10.31 6.83
CA ASN A 67 8.97 -11.55 7.56
C ASN A 67 8.04 -12.52 6.79
N GLU A 68 8.64 -13.37 5.97
CA GLU A 68 7.95 -14.34 5.09
C GLU A 68 8.39 -15.77 5.43
N LYS A 69 8.62 -16.03 6.72
CA LYS A 69 8.93 -17.35 7.24
C LYS A 69 7.91 -17.75 8.32
N ASP A 70 7.59 -19.04 8.36
CA ASP A 70 6.78 -19.62 9.42
C ASP A 70 7.56 -19.75 10.74
N SER A 71 6.92 -20.28 11.77
CA SER A 71 7.53 -20.51 13.09
C SER A 71 8.67 -21.52 13.08
N GLU A 72 8.76 -22.36 12.06
CA GLU A 72 9.78 -23.38 11.84
C GLU A 72 10.94 -22.90 10.97
N GLY A 73 10.81 -21.67 10.43
CA GLY A 73 11.82 -21.03 9.58
C GLY A 73 11.70 -21.36 8.09
N ASN A 74 10.64 -22.08 7.65
CA ASN A 74 10.38 -22.34 6.24
C ASN A 74 9.79 -21.12 5.54
N ALA A 75 10.02 -21.02 4.24
CA ALA A 75 9.42 -19.94 3.43
C ALA A 75 7.90 -20.11 3.35
N ILE A 76 7.18 -19.03 3.65
CA ILE A 76 5.73 -18.95 3.44
C ILE A 76 5.49 -18.78 1.95
N THR A 77 4.65 -19.63 1.36
CA THR A 77 4.29 -19.58 -0.07
C THR A 77 2.91 -18.97 -0.32
N ASN A 78 2.05 -18.96 0.70
CA ASN A 78 0.74 -18.32 0.63
C ASN A 78 0.88 -16.82 0.85
N ILE A 79 0.42 -16.00 -0.10
CA ILE A 79 0.62 -14.57 -0.08
C ILE A 79 -0.17 -13.87 1.05
N ASP A 80 -1.33 -14.39 1.45
CA ASP A 80 -2.13 -13.79 2.51
C ASP A 80 -1.50 -14.04 3.88
N THR A 81 -0.95 -15.24 4.08
CA THR A 81 -0.17 -15.57 5.27
C THR A 81 1.10 -14.71 5.35
N ALA A 82 1.84 -14.56 4.26
CA ALA A 82 3.03 -13.71 4.21
C ALA A 82 2.68 -12.22 4.46
N SER A 83 1.58 -11.75 3.87
CA SER A 83 1.04 -10.39 4.10
C SER A 83 0.75 -10.15 5.59
N GLN A 84 0.09 -11.10 6.24
CA GLN A 84 -0.20 -11.03 7.67
C GLN A 84 1.07 -11.02 8.53
N GLN A 85 2.04 -11.86 8.20
CA GLN A 85 3.31 -11.93 8.94
C GLN A 85 4.10 -10.62 8.79
N ASN A 86 4.19 -10.09 7.58
CA ASN A 86 4.83 -8.79 7.34
C ASN A 86 4.11 -7.66 8.09
N PHE A 87 2.77 -7.63 8.09
CA PHE A 87 2.01 -6.63 8.83
C PHE A 87 2.29 -6.69 10.33
N VAL A 88 2.32 -7.88 10.92
CA VAL A 88 2.62 -8.06 12.35
C VAL A 88 4.07 -7.69 12.67
N ALA A 89 5.02 -8.14 11.86
CA ALA A 89 6.44 -7.85 12.06
C ALA A 89 6.75 -6.34 12.01
N ASN A 90 6.00 -5.59 11.22
CA ASN A 90 6.18 -4.14 11.04
C ASN A 90 5.31 -3.29 11.99
N SER A 91 4.93 -3.83 13.15
CA SER A 91 4.05 -3.17 14.12
C SER A 91 4.57 -1.87 14.72
N LYS A 92 5.84 -1.55 14.55
CA LYS A 92 6.49 -0.33 15.09
C LYS A 92 6.78 0.74 14.03
N ILE A 93 6.38 0.52 12.77
CA ILE A 93 6.56 1.51 11.69
C ILE A 93 5.27 2.34 11.59
N TYR A 94 5.42 3.64 11.79
CA TYR A 94 4.36 4.65 11.81
C TYR A 94 4.74 5.81 10.87
N GLY A 95 3.76 6.64 10.52
CA GLY A 95 3.96 7.86 9.75
C GLY A 95 3.55 7.78 8.29
N ASP A 96 3.08 6.62 7.82
CA ASP A 96 2.55 6.43 6.46
C ASP A 96 1.05 6.08 6.43
N ALA A 97 0.39 6.18 7.58
CA ALA A 97 -1.02 5.92 7.80
C ALA A 97 -1.46 4.44 7.60
N VAL A 98 -0.55 3.49 7.49
CA VAL A 98 -0.91 2.07 7.41
C VAL A 98 -1.28 1.53 8.79
N ARG A 99 -0.42 1.75 9.77
CA ARG A 99 -0.67 1.30 11.16
C ARG A 99 -1.69 2.16 11.88
N GLU A 100 -1.63 3.45 11.65
CA GLU A 100 -2.48 4.43 12.31
C GLU A 100 -3.94 4.25 11.94
N THR A 101 -4.22 3.75 10.74
CA THR A 101 -5.58 3.61 10.21
C THR A 101 -6.08 2.17 10.12
N ASN A 102 -5.31 1.20 10.60
CA ASN A 102 -5.67 -0.21 10.58
C ASN A 102 -5.63 -0.80 11.98
N SER A 103 -6.76 -1.28 12.48
CA SER A 103 -6.93 -1.80 13.84
C SER A 103 -6.65 -3.30 13.97
N GLY A 104 -6.36 -4.01 12.87
CA GLY A 104 -6.34 -5.46 12.88
C GLY A 104 -5.34 -6.10 11.95
N LYS A 105 -5.73 -7.23 11.42
CA LYS A 105 -4.90 -8.13 10.63
C LYS A 105 -5.08 -7.82 9.15
N ALA A 106 -4.08 -7.28 8.47
CA ALA A 106 -4.13 -7.09 7.04
C ALA A 106 -3.97 -8.43 6.30
N GLY A 107 -5.00 -8.88 5.60
CA GLY A 107 -4.90 -10.02 4.69
C GLY A 107 -5.50 -11.36 5.15
N THR A 108 -6.51 -11.37 6.04
CA THR A 108 -7.13 -12.63 6.52
C THR A 108 -8.65 -12.57 6.58
N SER A 109 -9.33 -12.40 5.47
CA SER A 109 -10.70 -12.90 5.34
C SER A 109 -10.69 -14.27 4.66
N GLU A 110 -11.77 -15.03 4.81
CA GLU A 110 -11.95 -16.30 4.09
C GLU A 110 -11.86 -16.11 2.56
N ASP A 111 -12.15 -14.90 2.08
CA ASP A 111 -12.07 -14.49 0.67
C ASP A 111 -10.70 -13.93 0.26
N GLY A 112 -9.68 -13.95 1.14
CA GLY A 112 -8.38 -13.30 0.89
C GLY A 112 -8.38 -11.77 0.97
N TRP A 113 -9.50 -11.17 1.38
CA TRP A 113 -9.69 -9.74 1.47
C TRP A 113 -9.81 -9.31 2.94
N ASN A 114 -9.26 -8.19 3.29
CA ASN A 114 -9.38 -7.66 4.64
C ASN A 114 -9.92 -6.22 4.61
N TYR A 115 -10.83 -5.94 5.52
CA TYR A 115 -11.50 -4.66 5.69
C TYR A 115 -11.24 -4.10 7.10
N SER A 116 -10.02 -4.22 7.58
CA SER A 116 -9.64 -3.81 8.93
C SER A 116 -9.17 -2.36 9.04
N SER A 117 -9.09 -1.63 7.93
CA SER A 117 -8.88 -0.18 7.94
C SER A 117 -10.08 0.56 8.53
N TRP A 118 -9.87 1.78 8.95
CA TRP A 118 -10.95 2.66 9.38
C TRP A 118 -12.03 2.73 8.30
N THR A 119 -13.27 2.80 8.71
CA THR A 119 -14.46 2.77 7.84
C THR A 119 -14.63 1.48 7.03
N SER A 120 -13.96 0.39 7.43
CA SER A 120 -13.96 -0.89 6.72
C SER A 120 -13.36 -0.82 5.31
N ASP A 121 -12.42 0.09 5.10
CA ASP A 121 -11.68 0.17 3.85
C ASP A 121 -10.83 -1.08 3.63
N TYR A 122 -10.64 -1.44 2.36
CA TYR A 122 -9.84 -2.58 1.95
C TYR A 122 -8.39 -2.48 2.43
N SER A 123 -7.82 -3.59 2.92
CA SER A 123 -6.45 -3.60 3.40
C SER A 123 -5.73 -4.92 3.12
N SER A 124 -4.59 -4.85 2.44
CA SER A 124 -3.73 -6.00 2.17
C SER A 124 -2.27 -5.57 2.18
N PHE A 125 -1.47 -6.13 3.08
CA PHE A 125 -0.08 -5.71 3.25
C PHE A 125 0.82 -6.37 2.18
N PRO A 126 1.84 -5.68 1.64
CA PRO A 126 2.78 -6.22 0.68
C PRO A 126 3.52 -7.47 1.15
N ALA A 127 3.68 -8.42 0.23
CA ALA A 127 4.39 -9.68 0.47
C ALA A 127 4.78 -10.38 -0.83
N LEU A 128 5.71 -11.30 -0.77
CA LEU A 128 6.13 -12.18 -1.88
C LEU A 128 6.32 -11.40 -3.19
N GLY A 129 5.63 -11.80 -4.26
CA GLY A 129 5.69 -11.18 -5.58
C GLY A 129 4.98 -9.83 -5.71
N SER A 130 4.35 -9.33 -4.64
CA SER A 130 3.64 -8.04 -4.60
C SER A 130 4.21 -7.13 -3.52
N PRO A 131 5.47 -6.67 -3.66
CA PRO A 131 6.19 -5.98 -2.59
C PRO A 131 5.85 -4.49 -2.44
N PHE A 132 5.10 -3.87 -3.36
CA PHE A 132 4.77 -2.44 -3.34
C PHE A 132 3.40 -2.16 -2.73
N PHE A 133 3.23 -0.93 -2.23
CA PHE A 133 1.95 -0.41 -1.77
C PHE A 133 1.22 0.38 -2.85
N THR A 134 -0.10 0.24 -2.83
CA THR A 134 -1.05 1.16 -3.47
C THR A 134 -2.08 1.63 -2.45
N ARG A 135 -2.71 2.79 -2.67
CA ARG A 135 -3.65 3.46 -1.76
C ARG A 135 -4.94 3.87 -2.47
N GLY A 136 -5.99 4.13 -1.69
CA GLY A 136 -7.21 4.76 -2.14
C GLY A 136 -8.31 3.83 -2.64
N GLY A 137 -7.97 2.64 -3.06
CA GLY A 137 -8.92 1.74 -3.74
C GLY A 137 -9.22 2.14 -5.18
N ASN A 138 -9.94 1.31 -5.89
CA ASN A 138 -10.43 1.60 -7.24
C ASN A 138 -11.95 1.52 -7.31
N LEU A 139 -12.52 1.86 -8.44
CA LEU A 139 -13.98 1.88 -8.65
C LEU A 139 -14.67 0.51 -8.43
N LEU A 140 -13.95 -0.60 -8.54
CA LEU A 140 -14.48 -1.95 -8.31
C LEU A 140 -14.55 -2.32 -6.81
N ASN A 141 -13.84 -1.60 -5.96
CA ASN A 141 -13.87 -1.82 -4.52
C ASN A 141 -15.16 -1.31 -3.85
N GLY A 142 -15.97 -0.50 -4.56
CA GLY A 142 -17.24 0.01 -4.04
C GLY A 142 -17.07 0.71 -2.70
N SER A 143 -17.85 0.32 -1.70
CA SER A 143 -17.82 0.92 -0.35
C SER A 143 -16.53 0.61 0.44
N SER A 144 -15.68 -0.31 -0.01
CA SER A 144 -14.39 -0.60 0.62
C SER A 144 -13.22 0.18 0.01
N ALA A 145 -13.46 1.00 -1.02
CA ALA A 145 -12.52 2.03 -1.44
C ALA A 145 -12.56 3.20 -0.46
N GLY A 146 -11.41 3.69 -0.04
CA GLY A 146 -11.34 4.80 0.91
C GLY A 146 -9.93 5.31 1.10
N VAL A 147 -9.81 6.46 1.76
CA VAL A 147 -8.50 7.10 2.03
C VAL A 147 -7.59 6.23 2.90
N CYS A 148 -8.18 5.32 3.68
CA CYS A 148 -7.45 4.37 4.51
C CYS A 148 -7.19 3.04 3.79
N ALA A 149 -7.74 2.83 2.59
CA ALA A 149 -7.50 1.62 1.81
C ALA A 149 -6.04 1.52 1.39
N PHE A 150 -5.50 0.31 1.47
CA PHE A 150 -4.19 -0.01 0.91
C PHE A 150 -4.17 -1.45 0.38
N ASP A 151 -3.36 -1.67 -0.65
CA ASP A 151 -3.20 -2.98 -1.27
C ASP A 151 -1.74 -3.24 -1.62
N ARG A 152 -1.42 -4.51 -1.77
CA ARG A 152 -0.15 -5.02 -2.28
C ARG A 152 -0.16 -5.01 -3.82
N ASN A 153 0.96 -4.68 -4.43
CA ASN A 153 1.08 -4.62 -5.88
C ASN A 153 2.46 -5.12 -6.35
N SER A 154 2.49 -5.79 -7.52
CA SER A 154 3.74 -6.25 -8.12
C SER A 154 4.60 -5.12 -8.71
N GLY A 155 4.04 -3.92 -8.88
CA GLY A 155 4.70 -2.77 -9.48
C GLY A 155 4.52 -2.68 -11.00
N GLY A 156 4.04 -3.72 -11.65
CA GLY A 156 3.81 -3.74 -13.10
C GLY A 156 2.74 -2.76 -13.56
N SER A 157 2.68 -2.52 -14.86
CA SER A 157 1.64 -1.70 -15.49
C SER A 157 0.25 -2.29 -15.23
N TYR A 158 -0.69 -1.45 -14.82
CA TYR A 158 -2.03 -1.86 -14.43
C TYR A 158 -3.04 -0.75 -14.73
N TYR A 159 -4.13 -1.08 -15.42
CA TYR A 159 -5.10 -0.05 -15.88
C TYR A 159 -5.93 0.61 -14.77
N PHE A 160 -5.99 0.01 -13.58
CA PHE A 160 -6.55 0.64 -12.38
C PHE A 160 -5.47 1.25 -11.47
N GLY A 161 -4.24 1.40 -11.95
CA GLY A 161 -3.13 1.98 -11.22
C GLY A 161 -2.82 3.39 -11.70
N GLY A 162 -2.73 4.32 -10.76
CA GLY A 162 -2.32 5.70 -10.98
C GLY A 162 -1.20 6.12 -10.05
N PHE A 163 -0.87 7.39 -10.09
CA PHE A 163 0.02 8.04 -9.13
C PHE A 163 -0.38 9.49 -8.95
N ARG A 164 -0.04 10.04 -7.81
CA ARG A 164 -0.20 11.46 -7.51
C ARG A 164 1.16 12.04 -7.12
N ALA A 165 1.59 13.06 -7.84
CA ALA A 165 2.80 13.79 -7.49
C ALA A 165 2.50 14.76 -6.34
N VAL A 166 3.37 14.81 -5.34
CA VAL A 166 3.34 15.80 -4.26
C VAL A 166 4.55 16.71 -4.42
N LEU A 167 4.31 18.01 -4.61
CA LEU A 167 5.34 19.01 -4.57
C LEU A 167 5.53 19.47 -3.13
N VAL A 168 6.73 19.29 -2.61
CA VAL A 168 7.13 19.86 -1.32
C VAL A 168 7.96 21.12 -1.58
N ASN A 169 7.50 22.23 -1.08
CA ASN A 169 8.29 23.45 -1.06
C ASN A 169 9.49 23.25 -0.11
N LYS A 170 10.69 23.61 -0.57
CA LYS A 170 11.92 23.54 0.24
C LYS A 170 12.06 24.75 1.12
#